data_0b86cecf0e3669bc5980fbc1412b003d
#
_entry.id   0b86cecf0e3669bc5980fbc1412b003d
#
_cell.length_a   1.000
_cell.length_b   1.000
_cell.length_c   1.000
_cell.angle_alpha   90.00
_cell.angle_beta   90.00
_cell.angle_gamma   90.00
#
_symmetry.space_group_name_H-M   'P 1'
#
loop_
_entity.id
_entity.type
_entity.pdbx_description
1 polymer ?
#
loop_
_entity_poly.entity_id
_entity_poly.type
_entity_poly.pdbx_seq_one_letter_code
_entity_poly.pdbx_strand_id
1 'polypeptide(L)'
;FTGPGLGHSTANDPTLYLRRGETYHFVVNASGHPFEIRVSNGGAAYSTGVTNNATQVGTVTFKVPMSAPSTLYYQCTAHSAMGNTINII
;
A
#
# COMPACT_ATOMS: atom_id res chain seq x y z
N PHE A 1 4.63 2.86 8.77
CA PHE A 1 5.05 2.16 7.56
C PHE A 1 6.26 2.84 6.93
N THR A 2 7.13 2.08 6.28
CA THR A 2 8.22 2.63 5.48
C THR A 2 8.17 2.04 4.08
N GLY A 3 8.60 2.82 3.08
CA GLY A 3 8.59 2.36 1.70
C GLY A 3 8.64 3.54 0.74
N PRO A 4 8.49 3.29 -0.58
CA PRO A 4 8.53 4.35 -1.58
C PRO A 4 7.49 5.43 -1.29
N GLY A 5 7.94 6.67 -1.11
CA GLY A 5 7.06 7.80 -0.82
C GLY A 5 6.60 7.91 0.63
N LEU A 6 6.82 6.90 1.46
CA LEU A 6 6.39 6.91 2.86
C LEU A 6 7.45 7.51 3.79
N GLY A 7 8.72 7.51 3.37
CA GLY A 7 9.81 7.97 4.21
C GLY A 7 9.99 7.08 5.43
N HIS A 8 10.28 7.68 6.56
CA HIS A 8 10.33 6.97 7.84
C HIS A 8 8.93 6.91 8.47
N SER A 9 8.78 6.10 9.49
CA SER A 9 7.51 5.75 10.13
C SER A 9 6.65 6.91 10.64
N THR A 10 7.15 8.12 10.60
CA THR A 10 6.41 9.32 11.03
C THR A 10 5.64 10.01 9.91
N ALA A 11 5.67 9.47 8.70
CA ALA A 11 4.91 10.03 7.61
C ALA A 11 3.41 10.03 7.90
N ASN A 12 2.73 11.13 7.56
CA ASN A 12 1.31 11.32 7.81
C ASN A 12 0.49 10.80 6.63
N ASP A 13 0.60 9.50 6.34
CA ASP A 13 -0.15 8.83 5.28
C ASP A 13 -0.10 9.59 3.95
N PRO A 14 1.08 9.77 3.35
CA PRO A 14 1.21 10.55 2.13
C PRO A 14 0.56 9.87 0.94
N THR A 15 0.16 10.67 -0.05
CA THR A 15 -0.22 10.17 -1.37
C THR A 15 1.00 9.55 -2.05
N LEU A 16 0.84 8.38 -2.61
CA LEU A 16 1.93 7.66 -3.27
C LEU A 16 1.79 7.73 -4.80
N TYR A 17 2.92 7.64 -5.47
CA TYR A 17 3.01 7.57 -6.93
C TYR A 17 3.89 6.38 -7.30
N LEU A 18 3.30 5.37 -7.91
CA LEU A 18 3.98 4.14 -8.30
C LEU A 18 3.91 3.96 -9.83
N ARG A 19 4.94 3.37 -10.40
CA ARG A 19 5.02 3.15 -11.85
C ARG A 19 4.65 1.73 -12.22
N ARG A 20 3.89 1.59 -13.31
CA ARG A 20 3.59 0.27 -13.89
C ARG A 20 4.89 -0.41 -14.30
N GLY A 21 4.96 -1.72 -14.06
CA GLY A 21 6.13 -2.54 -14.39
C GLY A 21 7.21 -2.52 -13.33
N GLU A 22 7.14 -1.65 -12.34
CA GLU A 22 8.11 -1.58 -11.25
C GLU A 22 7.67 -2.41 -10.06
N THR A 23 8.64 -2.80 -9.22
CA THR A 23 8.38 -3.54 -7.99
C THR A 23 8.75 -2.70 -6.79
N TYR A 24 7.84 -2.61 -5.84
CA TYR A 24 8.01 -1.82 -4.61
C TYR A 24 7.86 -2.69 -3.37
N HIS A 25 8.63 -2.37 -2.35
CA HIS A 25 8.59 -3.08 -1.08
C HIS A 25 8.19 -2.10 0.03
N PHE A 26 7.14 -2.46 0.75
CA PHE A 26 6.67 -1.69 1.89
C PHE A 26 7.00 -2.47 3.16
N VAL A 27 7.92 -1.95 3.96
CA VAL A 27 8.30 -2.58 5.22
C VAL A 27 7.28 -2.19 6.28
N VAL A 28 6.60 -3.18 6.82
CA VAL A 28 5.55 -3.00 7.81
C VAL A 28 6.05 -3.53 9.15
N ASN A 29 6.04 -2.67 10.15
CA ASN A 29 6.33 -3.04 11.52
C ASN A 29 5.34 -2.31 12.41
N ALA A 30 4.10 -2.75 12.35
CA ALA A 30 2.97 -2.05 12.94
C ALA A 30 1.96 -3.05 13.50
N SER A 31 2.33 -3.71 14.59
CA SER A 31 1.45 -4.67 15.27
C SER A 31 0.09 -4.04 15.57
N GLY A 32 -0.97 -4.72 15.19
CA GLY A 32 -2.33 -4.20 15.30
C GLY A 32 -2.77 -3.28 14.16
N HIS A 33 -1.88 -2.99 13.21
CA HIS A 33 -2.17 -2.09 12.07
C HIS A 33 -1.72 -2.74 10.76
N PRO A 34 -2.48 -3.71 10.23
CA PRO A 34 -2.12 -4.36 8.97
C PRO A 34 -2.16 -3.36 7.80
N PHE A 35 -1.09 -3.37 7.01
CA PHE A 35 -1.02 -2.57 5.78
C PHE A 35 -1.65 -3.35 4.63
N GLU A 36 -2.62 -2.74 3.96
CA GLU A 36 -3.30 -3.39 2.84
C GLU A 36 -3.45 -2.44 1.66
N ILE A 37 -3.17 -2.94 0.46
CA ILE A 37 -3.47 -2.22 -0.78
C ILE A 37 -4.89 -2.60 -1.21
N ARG A 38 -5.70 -1.60 -1.49
CA ARG A 38 -7.12 -1.73 -1.82
C ARG A 38 -7.47 -0.97 -3.08
N VAL A 39 -8.63 -1.29 -3.65
CA VAL A 39 -9.14 -0.56 -4.82
C VAL A 39 -9.61 0.85 -4.45
N SER A 40 -10.05 1.05 -3.21
CA SER A 40 -10.48 2.34 -2.66
C SER A 40 -10.47 2.27 -1.14
N ASN A 41 -10.63 3.43 -0.50
CA ASN A 41 -10.75 3.46 0.96
C ASN A 41 -12.00 2.69 1.40
N GLY A 42 -11.79 1.68 2.24
CA GLY A 42 -12.86 0.78 2.67
C GLY A 42 -13.33 -0.21 1.61
N GLY A 43 -12.72 -0.21 0.43
CA GLY A 43 -13.05 -1.11 -0.66
C GLY A 43 -12.39 -2.47 -0.53
N ALA A 44 -12.49 -3.28 -1.59
CA ALA A 44 -11.91 -4.61 -1.63
C ALA A 44 -10.37 -4.54 -1.71
N ALA A 45 -9.72 -5.57 -1.17
CA ALA A 45 -8.27 -5.72 -1.30
C ALA A 45 -7.89 -5.87 -2.77
N TYR A 46 -6.80 -5.20 -3.17
CA TYR A 46 -6.22 -5.37 -4.49
C TYR A 46 -5.03 -6.30 -4.37
N SER A 47 -5.13 -7.50 -4.92
CA SER A 47 -4.15 -8.56 -4.71
C SER A 47 -3.28 -8.85 -5.93
N THR A 48 -3.62 -8.32 -7.09
CA THR A 48 -2.87 -8.60 -8.33
C THR A 48 -1.47 -8.00 -8.24
N GLY A 49 -0.45 -8.86 -8.19
CA GLY A 49 0.95 -8.45 -8.05
C GLY A 49 1.34 -8.10 -6.62
N VAL A 50 0.45 -8.26 -5.65
CA VAL A 50 0.72 -7.95 -4.24
C VAL A 50 1.00 -9.23 -3.47
N THR A 51 2.13 -9.26 -2.78
CA THR A 51 2.53 -10.36 -1.90
C THR A 51 2.48 -9.91 -0.45
N ASN A 52 1.96 -10.75 0.43
CA ASN A 52 1.79 -10.48 1.86
C ASN A 52 0.89 -9.26 2.16
N ASN A 53 -0.13 -9.05 1.35
CA ASN A 53 -1.09 -7.98 1.62
C ASN A 53 -1.72 -8.17 3.00
N ALA A 54 -2.01 -7.06 3.68
CA ALA A 54 -2.53 -7.04 5.04
C ALA A 54 -1.58 -7.60 6.11
N THR A 55 -0.26 -7.50 5.90
CA THR A 55 0.69 -7.90 6.95
C THR A 55 0.81 -6.82 8.02
N GLN A 56 1.03 -7.24 9.27
CA GLN A 56 1.30 -6.34 10.40
C GLN A 56 2.80 -6.19 10.63
N VAL A 57 3.56 -7.24 10.41
CA VAL A 57 5.02 -7.26 10.57
C VAL A 57 5.60 -8.06 9.40
N GLY A 58 6.36 -7.40 8.57
CA GLY A 58 6.95 -8.02 7.39
C GLY A 58 7.00 -7.05 6.23
N THR A 59 7.14 -7.58 5.04
CA THR A 59 7.24 -6.79 3.82
C THR A 59 6.08 -7.09 2.88
N VAL A 60 5.34 -6.06 2.49
CA VAL A 60 4.39 -6.14 1.39
C VAL A 60 5.14 -5.80 0.12
N THR A 61 5.15 -6.71 -0.83
CA THR A 61 5.79 -6.51 -2.13
C THR A 61 4.70 -6.29 -3.19
N PHE A 62 4.80 -5.19 -3.92
CA PHE A 62 3.86 -4.87 -4.98
C PHE A 62 4.62 -4.75 -6.30
N LYS A 63 4.43 -5.76 -7.15
CA LYS A 63 4.86 -5.71 -8.54
C LYS A 63 3.70 -5.13 -9.34
N VAL A 64 3.81 -3.86 -9.70
CA VAL A 64 2.69 -3.12 -10.33
C VAL A 64 2.45 -3.67 -11.74
N PRO A 65 1.29 -4.30 -12.00
CA PRO A 65 1.00 -4.82 -13.34
C PRO A 65 0.82 -3.69 -14.35
N MET A 66 1.12 -3.98 -15.61
CA MET A 66 0.87 -3.01 -16.68
C MET A 66 -0.62 -2.68 -16.81
N SER A 67 -1.48 -3.61 -16.41
CA SER A 67 -2.93 -3.46 -16.43
C SER A 67 -3.52 -2.85 -15.15
N ALA A 68 -2.68 -2.40 -14.22
CA ALA A 68 -3.17 -1.82 -12.96
C ALA A 68 -4.05 -0.60 -13.23
N PRO A 69 -5.11 -0.39 -12.42
CA PRO A 69 -5.92 0.82 -12.52
C PRO A 69 -5.07 2.05 -12.19
N SER A 70 -5.51 3.23 -12.62
CA SER A 70 -4.77 4.48 -12.39
C SER A 70 -4.75 4.89 -10.93
N THR A 71 -5.69 4.41 -10.14
CA THR A 71 -5.83 4.80 -8.73
C THR A 71 -6.08 3.57 -7.89
N LEU A 72 -5.28 3.43 -6.85
CA LEU A 72 -5.47 2.45 -5.79
C LEU A 72 -5.42 3.19 -4.46
N TYR A 73 -5.52 2.46 -3.36
CA TYR A 73 -5.49 3.01 -2.02
C TYR A 73 -4.68 2.09 -1.12
N TYR A 74 -3.98 2.65 -0.15
CA TYR A 74 -3.40 1.85 0.94
C TYR A 74 -4.05 2.28 2.24
N GLN A 75 -4.27 1.34 3.15
CA GLN A 75 -4.82 1.66 4.47
C GLN A 75 -4.46 0.61 5.50
N CYS A 76 -4.57 1.00 6.76
CA CYS A 76 -4.65 0.06 7.87
C CYS A 76 -6.04 -0.60 7.85
N THR A 77 -6.09 -1.93 7.90
CA THR A 77 -7.38 -2.65 7.86
C THR A 77 -8.24 -2.35 9.08
N ALA A 78 -7.63 -1.98 10.20
CA ALA A 78 -8.33 -1.66 11.45
C ALA A 78 -8.76 -0.20 11.56
N HIS A 79 -8.19 0.70 10.74
CA HIS A 79 -8.42 2.14 10.83
C HIS A 79 -8.51 2.74 9.43
N SER A 80 -9.73 2.95 8.94
CA SER A 80 -9.95 3.47 7.58
C SER A 80 -9.40 4.87 7.35
N ALA A 81 -9.20 5.65 8.41
CA ALA A 81 -8.58 6.96 8.31
C ALA A 81 -7.05 6.91 8.17
N MET A 82 -6.45 5.72 8.30
CA MET A 82 -5.00 5.52 8.23
C MET A 82 -4.62 4.98 6.86
N GLY A 83 -4.41 5.88 5.94
CA GLY A 83 -4.03 5.54 4.56
C GLY A 83 -4.24 6.69 3.61
N ASN A 84 -3.98 6.48 2.33
CA ASN A 84 -4.17 7.47 1.29
C ASN A 84 -4.15 6.84 -0.11
N THR A 85 -4.29 7.68 -1.10
CA THR A 85 -4.33 7.31 -2.52
C THR A 85 -2.96 6.87 -3.02
N ILE A 86 -2.96 5.85 -3.87
CA ILE A 86 -1.82 5.45 -4.68
C ILE A 86 -2.15 5.80 -6.13
N ASN A 87 -1.39 6.70 -6.71
CA ASN A 87 -1.51 7.03 -8.14
C ASN A 87 -0.57 6.11 -8.93
N ILE A 88 -1.13 5.40 -9.90
CA ILE A 88 -0.38 4.48 -10.76
C ILE A 88 -0.12 5.17 -12.08
N ILE A 89 1.14 5.31 -12.42
CA ILE A 89 1.57 6.04 -13.62
C ILE A 89 2.36 5.17 -14.59
#